data_f19c05c8dd431da64a89369978d61cd0
#
_entry.id   f19c05c8dd431da64a89369978d61cd0
#
_cell.length_a   1.000
_cell.length_b   1.000
_cell.length_c   1.000
_cell.angle_alpha   90.00
_cell.angle_beta   90.00
_cell.angle_gamma   90.00
#
_symmetry.space_group_name_H-M   'P 1'
#
loop_
_entity.id
_entity.type
_entity.pdbx_description
1 polymer ?
#
loop_
_entity_poly.entity_id
_entity_poly.type
_entity_poly.pdbx_seq_one_letter_code
_entity_poly.pdbx_strand_id
1 'polypeptide(L)'
;MTDDQLYPLLQRIADSLERLAPAPAAKPDLTASDAYVWHKETEWLEVVPEVNRIELELLQGIEKQRDTLMENTRRFTDGLPANNALLWGARGTGKSSVVKAIHAKINEDTPGALALVEIHREAI
;
A
#
# COMPACT_ATOMS: atom_id res chain seq x y z
N MET A 1 7.96 -1.49 53.26
CA MET A 1 6.97 -1.65 52.18
C MET A 1 6.80 -3.13 51.93
N THR A 2 5.59 -3.62 52.00
CA THR A 2 5.28 -5.02 51.72
C THR A 2 5.11 -5.21 50.22
N ASP A 3 5.22 -6.47 49.73
CA ASP A 3 4.99 -6.80 48.32
C ASP A 3 3.61 -6.37 47.84
N ASP A 4 2.59 -6.48 48.72
CA ASP A 4 1.22 -6.07 48.42
C ASP A 4 1.08 -4.54 48.19
N GLN A 5 1.96 -3.75 48.77
CA GLN A 5 2.01 -2.29 48.61
C GLN A 5 2.86 -1.91 47.38
N LEU A 6 3.86 -2.70 47.08
CA LEU A 6 4.79 -2.45 45.97
C LEU A 6 4.16 -2.75 44.61
N TYR A 7 3.40 -3.85 44.48
CA TYR A 7 2.81 -4.29 43.25
C TYR A 7 1.90 -3.23 42.60
N PRO A 8 0.95 -2.60 43.34
CA PRO A 8 0.12 -1.55 42.74
C PRO A 8 0.93 -0.34 42.24
N LEU A 9 2.02 0.02 42.95
CA LEU A 9 2.89 1.12 42.51
C LEU A 9 3.65 0.79 41.24
N LEU A 10 4.16 -0.43 41.11
CA LEU A 10 4.83 -0.90 39.90
C LEU A 10 3.85 -0.94 38.72
N GLN A 11 2.61 -1.37 38.94
CA GLN A 11 1.59 -1.38 37.92
C GLN A 11 1.27 0.04 37.44
N ARG A 12 1.16 1.00 38.32
CA ARG A 12 0.94 2.42 37.96
C ARG A 12 2.08 3.00 37.15
N ILE A 13 3.32 2.65 37.48
CA ILE A 13 4.51 3.08 36.72
C ILE A 13 4.47 2.45 35.33
N ALA A 14 4.22 1.16 35.22
CA ALA A 14 4.12 0.47 33.93
C ALA A 14 3.04 1.07 33.04
N ASP A 15 1.84 1.31 33.55
CA ASP A 15 0.74 1.94 32.82
C ASP A 15 1.09 3.36 32.35
N SER A 16 1.81 4.10 33.19
CA SER A 16 2.24 5.46 32.83
C SER A 16 3.28 5.45 31.71
N LEU A 17 4.22 4.49 31.74
CA LEU A 17 5.20 4.31 30.70
C LEU A 17 4.56 3.88 29.37
N GLU A 18 3.57 3.01 29.42
CA GLU A 18 2.82 2.60 28.22
C GLU A 18 2.08 3.76 27.56
N ARG A 19 1.56 4.70 28.34
CA ARG A 19 0.93 5.92 27.81
C ARG A 19 1.92 6.87 27.17
N LEU A 20 3.15 6.95 27.69
CA LEU A 20 4.22 7.80 27.17
C LEU A 20 4.93 7.19 25.96
N ALA A 21 5.09 5.87 25.97
CA ALA A 21 5.76 5.09 24.94
C ALA A 21 4.88 3.90 24.55
N PRO A 22 3.80 4.12 23.78
CA PRO A 22 2.93 3.03 23.34
C PRO A 22 3.70 2.01 22.52
N ALA A 23 3.21 0.77 22.54
CA ALA A 23 3.78 -0.30 21.72
C ALA A 23 3.88 0.13 20.26
N PRO A 24 4.95 -0.25 19.52
CA PRO A 24 5.05 0.03 18.11
C PRO A 24 3.81 -0.46 17.38
N ALA A 25 3.34 0.32 16.41
CA ALA A 25 2.24 -0.10 15.56
C ALA A 25 2.55 -1.47 14.92
N ALA A 26 1.55 -2.33 14.83
CA ALA A 26 1.69 -3.61 14.16
C ALA A 26 2.18 -3.38 12.72
N LYS A 27 3.02 -4.31 12.20
CA LYS A 27 3.45 -4.26 10.81
C LYS A 27 2.24 -4.23 9.89
N PRO A 28 2.25 -3.39 8.82
CA PRO A 28 1.16 -3.35 7.86
C PRO A 28 0.90 -4.74 7.27
N ASP A 29 -0.36 -5.14 7.23
CA ASP A 29 -0.79 -6.38 6.59
C ASP A 29 -1.22 -6.08 5.15
N LEU A 30 -0.36 -6.38 4.19
CA LEU A 30 -0.64 -6.18 2.76
C LEU A 30 -1.52 -7.29 2.16
N THR A 31 -2.00 -8.22 2.98
CA THR A 31 -2.96 -9.25 2.55
C THR A 31 -4.41 -8.91 2.89
N ALA A 32 -4.63 -7.86 3.69
CA ALA A 32 -5.96 -7.46 4.15
C ALA A 32 -6.81 -6.82 3.05
N SER A 33 -6.18 -6.22 2.04
CA SER A 33 -6.86 -5.56 0.91
C SER A 33 -5.94 -5.57 -0.31
N ASP A 34 -6.49 -5.21 -1.47
CA ASP A 34 -5.72 -5.09 -2.71
C ASP A 34 -5.00 -3.74 -2.82
N ALA A 35 -5.49 -2.72 -2.16
CA ALA A 35 -4.95 -1.37 -2.29
C ALA A 35 -4.92 -0.61 -0.97
N TYR A 36 -3.94 0.27 -0.87
CA TYR A 36 -3.64 1.06 0.33
C TYR A 36 -3.16 2.46 -0.05
N VAL A 37 -3.32 3.40 0.89
CA VAL A 37 -2.68 4.73 0.85
C VAL A 37 -1.77 4.86 2.06
N TRP A 38 -0.52 5.25 1.82
CA TRP A 38 0.44 5.51 2.90
C TRP A 38 0.36 6.95 3.37
N HIS A 39 0.20 7.13 4.68
CA HIS A 39 0.19 8.42 5.36
C HIS A 39 1.45 8.59 6.19
N LYS A 40 2.35 9.44 5.75
CA LYS A 40 3.65 9.67 6.40
C LYS A 40 3.53 10.26 7.80
N GLU A 41 2.63 11.23 7.98
CA GLU A 41 2.50 11.94 9.26
C GLU A 41 2.06 11.03 10.41
N THR A 42 1.21 10.07 10.11
CA THR A 42 0.68 9.12 11.09
C THR A 42 1.38 7.77 11.01
N GLU A 43 2.30 7.60 10.06
CA GLU A 43 2.96 6.32 9.77
C GLU A 43 1.96 5.17 9.65
N TRP A 44 0.86 5.44 8.94
CA TRP A 44 -0.25 4.52 8.80
C TRP A 44 -0.56 4.18 7.35
N LEU A 45 -0.92 2.91 7.16
CA LEU A 45 -1.35 2.36 5.87
C LEU A 45 -2.88 2.24 5.87
N GLU A 46 -3.52 3.16 5.17
CA GLU A 46 -4.99 3.17 5.02
C GLU A 46 -5.43 2.16 3.98
N VAL A 47 -6.40 1.32 4.34
CA VAL A 47 -7.01 0.37 3.41
C VAL A 47 -7.95 1.11 2.46
N VAL A 48 -7.81 0.86 1.16
CA VAL A 48 -8.74 1.35 0.14
C VAL A 48 -9.67 0.20 -0.25
N PRO A 49 -10.95 0.21 0.21
CA PRO A 49 -11.86 -0.91 -0.02
C PRO A 49 -12.27 -1.04 -1.49
N GLU A 50 -12.40 0.08 -2.19
CA GLU A 50 -12.70 0.12 -3.63
C GLU A 50 -11.75 1.05 -4.35
N VAL A 51 -11.03 0.51 -5.32
CA VAL A 51 -10.17 1.30 -6.21
C VAL A 51 -11.02 1.79 -7.37
N ASN A 52 -11.04 3.11 -7.57
CA ASN A 52 -11.72 3.69 -8.72
C ASN A 52 -10.93 3.32 -9.98
N ARG A 53 -11.51 2.49 -10.85
CA ARG A 53 -10.83 1.84 -11.97
C ARG A 53 -11.52 2.15 -13.28
N ILE A 54 -10.70 2.25 -14.32
CA ILE A 54 -11.16 2.16 -15.70
C ILE A 54 -10.67 0.81 -16.21
N GLU A 55 -11.52 0.06 -16.93
CA GLU A 55 -11.09 -1.20 -17.53
C GLU A 55 -9.97 -0.95 -18.52
N LEU A 56 -9.00 -1.87 -18.55
CA LEU A 56 -7.77 -1.72 -19.32
C LEU A 56 -8.06 -1.50 -20.82
N GLU A 57 -9.07 -2.17 -21.34
CA GLU A 57 -9.48 -2.10 -22.73
C GLU A 57 -10.07 -0.74 -23.13
N LEU A 58 -10.55 0.04 -22.14
CA LEU A 58 -11.10 1.38 -22.37
C LEU A 58 -10.03 2.47 -22.44
N LEU A 59 -8.79 2.15 -22.10
CA LEU A 59 -7.66 3.07 -22.16
C LEU A 59 -7.08 3.07 -23.59
N GLN A 60 -7.42 4.07 -24.38
CA GLN A 60 -7.01 4.20 -25.78
C GLN A 60 -5.84 5.18 -25.94
N GLY A 61 -5.04 4.98 -26.96
CA GLY A 61 -3.91 5.85 -27.29
C GLY A 61 -2.64 5.60 -26.48
N ILE A 62 -2.65 4.61 -25.57
CA ILE A 62 -1.53 4.28 -24.68
C ILE A 62 -1.19 2.78 -24.70
N GLU A 63 -1.58 2.08 -25.76
CA GLU A 63 -1.47 0.62 -25.85
C GLU A 63 -0.04 0.13 -25.66
N LYS A 64 0.94 0.81 -26.24
CA LYS A 64 2.34 0.43 -26.12
C LYS A 64 2.85 0.57 -24.68
N GLN A 65 2.56 1.70 -24.05
CA GLN A 65 2.93 1.97 -22.66
C GLN A 65 2.23 0.99 -21.74
N ARG A 66 0.95 0.75 -21.96
CA ARG A 66 0.14 -0.22 -21.23
C ARG A 66 0.75 -1.62 -21.30
N ASP A 67 1.07 -2.10 -22.50
CA ASP A 67 1.58 -3.46 -22.71
C ASP A 67 2.97 -3.62 -22.10
N THR A 68 3.83 -2.62 -22.21
CA THR A 68 5.16 -2.61 -21.61
C THR A 68 5.07 -2.67 -20.08
N LEU A 69 4.20 -1.86 -19.49
CA LEU A 69 4.01 -1.83 -18.02
C LEU A 69 3.37 -3.13 -17.53
N MET A 70 2.39 -3.66 -18.27
CA MET A 70 1.75 -4.93 -17.94
C MET A 70 2.76 -6.08 -17.93
N GLU A 71 3.60 -6.20 -18.95
CA GLU A 71 4.64 -7.23 -19.00
C GLU A 71 5.61 -7.13 -17.82
N ASN A 72 6.10 -5.92 -17.54
CA ASN A 72 7.01 -5.69 -16.42
C ASN A 72 6.36 -6.05 -15.08
N THR A 73 5.10 -5.70 -14.89
CA THR A 73 4.37 -6.00 -13.65
C THR A 73 4.09 -7.50 -13.52
N ARG A 74 3.76 -8.19 -14.60
CA ARG A 74 3.61 -9.67 -14.59
C ARG A 74 4.90 -10.37 -14.22
N ARG A 75 6.03 -9.91 -14.75
CA ARG A 75 7.34 -10.45 -14.35
C ARG A 75 7.58 -10.29 -12.85
N PHE A 76 7.24 -9.13 -12.30
CA PHE A 76 7.33 -8.88 -10.86
C PHE A 76 6.47 -9.85 -10.04
N THR A 77 5.23 -10.05 -10.43
CA THR A 77 4.31 -10.98 -9.72
C THR A 77 4.73 -12.43 -9.85
N ASP A 78 5.43 -12.81 -10.91
CA ASP A 78 5.96 -14.15 -11.13
C ASP A 78 7.31 -14.40 -10.45
N GLY A 79 7.81 -13.41 -9.71
CA GLY A 79 9.13 -13.50 -9.04
C GLY A 79 10.31 -13.39 -9.98
N LEU A 80 10.10 -12.92 -11.20
CA LEU A 80 11.14 -12.69 -12.20
C LEU A 80 11.73 -11.29 -12.06
N PRO A 81 12.93 -11.05 -12.59
CA PRO A 81 13.50 -9.70 -12.62
C PRO A 81 12.57 -8.71 -13.31
N ALA A 82 12.30 -7.59 -12.63
CA ALA A 82 11.46 -6.50 -13.12
C ALA A 82 12.12 -5.16 -12.80
N ASN A 83 11.76 -4.13 -13.56
CA ASN A 83 12.34 -2.80 -13.42
C ASN A 83 11.34 -1.84 -12.77
N ASN A 84 11.87 -0.77 -12.16
CA ASN A 84 11.06 0.38 -11.81
C ASN A 84 10.54 1.03 -13.10
N ALA A 85 9.34 1.56 -13.06
CA ALA A 85 8.72 2.23 -14.19
C ALA A 85 8.48 3.71 -13.86
N LEU A 86 8.76 4.58 -14.81
CA LEU A 86 8.45 6.00 -14.73
C LEU A 86 7.43 6.33 -15.83
N LEU A 87 6.27 6.80 -15.41
CA LEU A 87 5.23 7.30 -16.30
C LEU A 87 5.25 8.83 -16.26
N TRP A 88 5.40 9.44 -17.41
CA TRP A 88 5.49 10.90 -17.53
C TRP A 88 4.52 11.42 -18.59
N GLY A 89 4.16 12.68 -18.45
CA GLY A 89 3.20 13.34 -19.34
C GLY A 89 2.36 14.38 -18.59
N ALA A 90 1.51 15.07 -19.33
CA ALA A 90 0.61 16.06 -18.75
C ALA A 90 -0.46 15.44 -17.85
N ARG A 91 -1.05 16.23 -16.96
CA ARG A 91 -2.21 15.81 -16.18
C ARG A 91 -3.35 15.39 -17.10
N GLY A 92 -4.10 14.36 -16.68
CA GLY A 92 -5.25 13.87 -17.43
C GLY A 92 -4.92 12.96 -18.60
N THR A 93 -3.65 12.52 -18.73
CA THR A 93 -3.23 11.58 -19.80
C THR A 93 -3.44 10.11 -19.45
N GLY A 94 -4.03 9.80 -18.29
CA GLY A 94 -4.37 8.44 -17.89
C GLY A 94 -3.26 7.65 -17.22
N LYS A 95 -2.17 8.30 -16.76
CA LYS A 95 -1.04 7.63 -16.10
C LYS A 95 -1.46 6.80 -14.87
N SER A 96 -2.18 7.41 -13.95
CA SER A 96 -2.67 6.72 -12.75
C SER A 96 -3.73 5.67 -13.08
N SER A 97 -4.56 5.95 -14.08
CA SER A 97 -5.59 5.01 -14.54
C SER A 97 -4.99 3.74 -15.11
N VAL A 98 -3.87 3.83 -15.85
CA VAL A 98 -3.20 2.65 -16.39
C VAL A 98 -2.60 1.77 -15.29
N VAL A 99 -2.01 2.36 -14.27
CA VAL A 99 -1.47 1.61 -13.12
C VAL A 99 -2.58 0.85 -12.40
N LYS A 100 -3.67 1.53 -12.09
CA LYS A 100 -4.84 0.94 -11.40
C LYS A 100 -5.50 -0.16 -12.25
N ALA A 101 -5.60 0.04 -13.56
CA ALA A 101 -6.17 -0.95 -14.46
C ALA A 101 -5.30 -2.21 -14.57
N ILE A 102 -3.99 -2.07 -14.63
CA ILE A 102 -3.04 -3.19 -14.63
C ILE A 102 -3.11 -3.97 -13.32
N HIS A 103 -3.11 -3.28 -12.19
CA HIS A 103 -3.28 -3.90 -10.87
C HIS A 103 -4.56 -4.73 -10.81
N ALA A 104 -5.68 -4.15 -11.27
CA ALA A 104 -6.96 -4.84 -11.33
C ALA A 104 -6.91 -6.10 -12.19
N LYS A 105 -6.31 -6.01 -13.38
CA LYS A 105 -6.23 -7.14 -14.32
C LYS A 105 -5.39 -8.29 -13.76
N ILE A 106 -4.27 -7.98 -13.15
CA ILE A 106 -3.40 -9.00 -12.55
C ILE A 106 -4.12 -9.71 -11.39
N ASN A 107 -4.81 -8.97 -10.52
CA ASN A 107 -5.55 -9.57 -9.41
C ASN A 107 -6.84 -10.29 -9.85
N GLU A 108 -7.41 -9.93 -11.00
CA GLU A 108 -8.49 -10.69 -11.62
C GLU A 108 -8.01 -12.07 -12.09
N ASP A 109 -6.86 -12.12 -12.74
CA ASP A 109 -6.25 -13.36 -13.22
C ASP A 109 -5.72 -14.23 -12.06
N THR A 110 -5.13 -13.61 -11.06
CA THR A 110 -4.57 -14.27 -9.86
C THR A 110 -4.93 -13.46 -8.62
N PRO A 111 -6.03 -13.77 -7.92
CA PRO A 111 -6.46 -13.01 -6.75
C PRO A 111 -5.37 -12.88 -5.68
N GLY A 112 -5.17 -11.66 -5.19
CA GLY A 112 -4.20 -11.35 -4.16
C GLY A 112 -2.74 -11.37 -4.59
N ALA A 113 -2.46 -11.44 -5.89
CA ALA A 113 -1.08 -11.51 -6.41
C ALA A 113 -0.30 -10.21 -6.23
N LEU A 114 -0.98 -9.06 -6.23
CA LEU A 114 -0.35 -7.74 -6.25
C LEU A 114 -1.08 -6.77 -5.32
N ALA A 115 -0.34 -6.18 -4.39
CA ALA A 115 -0.84 -5.09 -3.56
C ALA A 115 -0.41 -3.74 -4.15
N LEU A 116 -1.33 -2.79 -4.20
CA LEU A 116 -1.07 -1.42 -4.64
C LEU A 116 -0.95 -0.50 -3.43
N VAL A 117 0.17 0.18 -3.30
CA VAL A 117 0.37 1.19 -2.26
C VAL A 117 0.59 2.54 -2.94
N GLU A 118 -0.32 3.47 -2.71
CA GLU A 118 -0.21 4.83 -3.21
C GLU A 118 0.46 5.72 -2.17
N ILE A 119 1.48 6.46 -2.61
CA ILE A 119 2.21 7.40 -1.76
C ILE A 119 2.09 8.78 -2.40
N HIS A 120 1.54 9.73 -1.67
CA HIS A 120 1.42 11.10 -2.17
C HIS A 120 2.78 11.80 -2.17
N ARG A 121 2.95 12.76 -3.08
CA ARG A 121 4.21 13.50 -3.25
C ARG A 121 4.72 14.12 -1.95
N GLU A 122 3.84 14.63 -1.13
CA GLU A 122 4.17 15.26 0.15
C GLU A 122 4.69 14.25 1.19
N ALA A 123 4.48 12.96 0.95
CA ALA A 123 4.90 11.88 1.85
C ALA A 123 6.26 11.25 1.48
N ILE A 124 6.92 11.75 0.44
CA ILE A 124 8.21 11.23 -0.01
C ILE A 124 9.36 11.96 0.70
#